data_10a3b8cb30400b6388840e4384c7299c
#
_entry.id   10a3b8cb30400b6388840e4384c7299c
#
_cell.length_a   1.000
_cell.length_b   1.000
_cell.length_c   1.000
_cell.angle_alpha   90.00
_cell.angle_beta   90.00
_cell.angle_gamma   90.00
#
_symmetry.space_group_name_H-M   'P 1'
#
loop_
_entity.id
_entity.type
_entity.pdbx_description
1 polymer ?
#
loop_
_entity_poly.entity_id
_entity_poly.type
_entity_poly.pdbx_seq_one_letter_code
_entity_poly.pdbx_strand_id
1 'polypeptide(L)'
;MVVLGTFILDFQTTDFEFDSKVAMQVLSECRKICRFANDNDTFALDNPISSAGWSFAKLFLSGEFVERLCEIKVDEIESSRGKKFEDKFVSWLQAKLKDNNCKAQLKIAMEMR
;
A
#
# COMPACT_ATOMS: atom_id res chain seq x y z
N MET A 1 -6.08 -6.49 -22.86
CA MET A 1 -5.55 -6.24 -21.52
C MET A 1 -6.28 -5.08 -20.88
N VAL A 2 -6.65 -5.24 -19.65
CA VAL A 2 -7.31 -4.18 -18.92
C VAL A 2 -6.25 -3.25 -18.32
N VAL A 3 -6.39 -1.97 -18.57
CA VAL A 3 -5.54 -0.98 -17.93
C VAL A 3 -6.12 -0.73 -16.54
N LEU A 4 -5.39 -1.14 -15.54
CA LEU A 4 -5.78 -0.88 -14.17
C LEU A 4 -5.32 0.53 -13.81
N GLY A 5 -6.21 1.29 -13.23
CA GLY A 5 -5.87 2.63 -12.82
C GLY A 5 -4.94 2.64 -11.61
N THR A 6 -5.04 3.68 -10.82
CA THR A 6 -4.27 3.82 -9.60
C THR A 6 -5.14 3.43 -8.41
N PHE A 7 -4.58 2.62 -7.52
CA PHE A 7 -5.24 2.27 -6.26
C PHE A 7 -4.77 3.28 -5.21
N ILE A 8 -5.69 3.96 -4.58
CA ILE A 8 -5.36 5.03 -3.65
C ILE A 8 -5.80 4.65 -2.24
N LEU A 9 -4.86 4.71 -1.31
CA LEU A 9 -5.12 4.42 0.09
C LEU A 9 -4.89 5.66 0.94
N ASP A 10 -5.72 5.86 1.95
CA ASP A 10 -5.43 6.83 2.99
C ASP A 10 -4.38 6.23 3.92
N PHE A 11 -3.35 7.01 4.19
CA PHE A 11 -2.26 6.64 5.08
C PHE A 11 -2.31 7.60 6.26
N GLN A 12 -2.69 7.09 7.42
CA GLN A 12 -2.93 7.92 8.60
C GLN A 12 -2.03 7.46 9.74
N THR A 13 -1.32 8.38 10.36
CA THR A 13 -0.42 8.02 11.44
C THR A 13 -0.15 9.20 12.37
N THR A 14 0.29 8.90 13.59
CA THR A 14 0.75 9.89 14.54
C THR A 14 2.27 10.08 14.50
N ASP A 15 2.99 9.26 13.72
CA ASP A 15 4.44 9.35 13.57
C ASP A 15 4.80 9.17 12.08
N PHE A 16 4.51 10.19 11.31
CA PHE A 16 4.68 10.14 9.85
C PHE A 16 6.14 9.92 9.44
N GLU A 17 7.07 10.57 10.14
CA GLU A 17 8.48 10.47 9.78
C GLU A 17 8.97 9.02 9.81
N PHE A 18 8.69 8.31 10.87
CA PHE A 18 9.07 6.91 11.02
C PHE A 18 8.24 6.00 10.10
N ASP A 19 6.94 6.14 10.17
CA ASP A 19 6.02 5.23 9.47
C ASP A 19 6.12 5.34 7.95
N SER A 20 6.35 6.54 7.43
CA SER A 20 6.51 6.71 6.00
C SER A 20 7.77 6.01 5.49
N LYS A 21 8.85 6.07 6.24
CA LYS A 21 10.09 5.37 5.87
C LYS A 21 9.91 3.86 5.85
N VAL A 22 9.22 3.34 6.86
CA VAL A 22 8.95 1.90 6.93
C VAL A 22 8.05 1.48 5.77
N ALA A 23 7.01 2.24 5.50
CA ALA A 23 6.10 1.93 4.41
C ALA A 23 6.83 1.92 3.06
N MET A 24 7.69 2.91 2.81
CA MET A 24 8.44 2.96 1.58
C MET A 24 9.42 1.80 1.46
N GLN A 25 10.03 1.38 2.57
CA GLN A 25 10.91 0.22 2.58
C GLN A 25 10.16 -1.06 2.25
N VAL A 26 9.02 -1.29 2.89
CA VAL A 26 8.19 -2.48 2.64
C VAL A 26 7.75 -2.53 1.18
N LEU A 27 7.28 -1.41 0.65
CA LEU A 27 6.84 -1.34 -0.74
C LEU A 27 8.00 -1.52 -1.72
N SER A 28 9.18 -1.02 -1.39
CA SER A 28 10.37 -1.23 -2.21
C SER A 28 10.76 -2.70 -2.28
N GLU A 29 10.65 -3.42 -1.18
CA GLU A 29 10.90 -4.85 -1.16
C GLU A 29 9.86 -5.60 -1.99
N CYS A 30 8.60 -5.20 -1.90
CA CYS A 30 7.54 -5.77 -2.73
C CYS A 30 7.81 -5.54 -4.22
N ARG A 31 8.30 -4.35 -4.55
CA ARG A 31 8.67 -4.00 -5.93
C ARG A 31 9.78 -4.93 -6.46
N LYS A 32 10.77 -5.20 -5.64
CA LYS A 32 11.84 -6.13 -6.03
C LYS A 32 11.32 -7.53 -6.28
N ILE A 33 10.40 -7.99 -5.45
CA ILE A 33 9.77 -9.31 -5.63
C ILE A 33 9.02 -9.36 -6.95
N CYS A 34 8.37 -8.27 -7.33
CA CYS A 34 7.62 -8.17 -8.58
C CYS A 34 8.50 -7.94 -9.81
N ARG A 35 9.78 -7.68 -9.61
CA ARG A 35 10.77 -7.50 -10.67
C ARG A 35 10.47 -6.35 -11.63
N PHE A 36 9.99 -5.25 -11.09
CA PHE A 36 9.85 -4.03 -11.88
C PHE A 36 11.22 -3.39 -12.07
N ALA A 37 11.57 -3.09 -13.29
CA ALA A 37 12.90 -2.59 -13.62
C ALA A 37 13.03 -1.08 -13.48
N ASN A 38 12.03 -0.31 -13.92
CA ASN A 38 12.01 1.15 -13.82
C ASN A 38 10.75 1.57 -13.12
N ASP A 39 10.89 2.07 -11.91
CA ASP A 39 9.80 1.96 -10.98
C ASP A 39 9.32 3.23 -10.35
N ASN A 40 9.56 4.34 -10.98
CA ASN A 40 9.15 5.61 -10.45
C ASN A 40 7.63 5.73 -10.30
N ASP A 41 6.89 4.93 -11.07
CA ASP A 41 5.44 4.99 -11.08
C ASP A 41 4.77 3.81 -10.38
N THR A 42 5.54 3.00 -9.65
CA THR A 42 5.00 1.81 -8.98
C THR A 42 4.19 2.19 -7.74
N PHE A 43 4.72 3.07 -6.95
CA PHE A 43 4.04 3.60 -5.76
C PHE A 43 4.57 4.99 -5.43
N ALA A 44 3.77 5.76 -4.73
CA ALA A 44 4.16 7.08 -4.26
C ALA A 44 3.35 7.46 -3.03
N LEU A 45 3.96 8.19 -2.14
CA LEU A 45 3.29 8.73 -0.96
C LEU A 45 3.37 10.25 -1.05
N ASP A 46 2.23 10.93 -0.97
CA ASP A 46 2.24 12.39 -1.09
C ASP A 46 2.63 13.06 0.24
N ASN A 47 2.72 14.38 0.23
CA ASN A 47 3.04 15.14 1.41
C ASN A 47 1.87 15.09 2.41
N PRO A 48 2.15 14.91 3.70
CA PRO A 48 1.07 14.79 4.67
C PRO A 48 0.44 16.14 5.00
N ILE A 49 -0.82 16.07 5.40
CA ILE A 49 -1.54 17.18 6.01
C ILE A 49 -1.69 16.83 7.48
N SER A 50 -1.24 17.70 8.37
CA SER A 50 -1.29 17.44 9.81
C SER A 50 -2.49 18.11 10.45
N SER A 51 -3.15 17.39 11.34
CA SER A 51 -4.30 17.91 12.07
C SER A 51 -4.44 17.16 13.39
N ALA A 52 -4.51 17.88 14.49
CA ALA A 52 -4.74 17.31 15.83
C ALA A 52 -3.80 16.17 16.20
N GLY A 53 -2.52 16.30 15.85
CA GLY A 53 -1.52 15.29 16.17
C GLY A 53 -1.44 14.13 15.18
N TRP A 54 -2.33 14.11 14.19
CA TRP A 54 -2.34 13.11 13.15
C TRP A 54 -1.78 13.66 11.84
N SER A 55 -1.16 12.80 11.06
CA SER A 55 -0.75 13.11 9.71
C SER A 55 -1.55 12.26 8.75
N PHE A 56 -2.05 12.89 7.68
CA PHE A 56 -2.89 12.25 6.67
C PHE A 56 -2.22 12.42 5.32
N ALA A 57 -1.96 11.33 4.65
CA ALA A 57 -1.36 11.33 3.32
C ALA A 57 -2.10 10.35 2.42
N LYS A 58 -1.85 10.44 1.13
CA LYS A 58 -2.38 9.48 0.16
C LYS A 58 -1.24 8.61 -0.33
N LEU A 59 -1.47 7.32 -0.31
CA LEU A 59 -0.55 6.33 -0.86
C LEU A 59 -1.11 5.87 -2.20
N PHE A 60 -0.34 6.10 -3.25
CA PHE A 60 -0.73 5.75 -4.62
C PHE A 60 0.00 4.49 -5.03
N LEU A 61 -0.74 3.49 -5.49
CA LEU A 61 -0.17 2.24 -5.96
C LEU A 61 -0.65 2.01 -7.40
N SER A 62 0.27 1.68 -8.30
CA SER A 62 -0.15 1.37 -9.65
C SER A 62 -0.97 0.08 -9.65
N GLY A 63 -2.03 0.02 -10.46
CA GLY A 63 -2.85 -1.18 -10.55
C GLY A 63 -2.06 -2.38 -11.02
N GLU A 64 -1.12 -2.17 -11.92
CA GLU A 64 -0.25 -3.23 -12.41
C GLU A 64 0.62 -3.83 -11.31
N PHE A 65 1.17 -2.97 -10.45
CA PHE A 65 1.96 -3.41 -9.30
C PHE A 65 1.10 -4.24 -8.34
N VAL A 66 -0.08 -3.74 -8.00
CA VAL A 66 -1.00 -4.44 -7.10
C VAL A 66 -1.39 -5.79 -7.68
N GLU A 67 -1.73 -5.83 -8.98
CA GLU A 67 -2.10 -7.07 -9.64
C GLU A 67 -0.98 -8.10 -9.60
N ARG A 68 0.23 -7.69 -9.93
CA ARG A 68 1.38 -8.60 -9.94
C ARG A 68 1.70 -9.10 -8.53
N LEU A 69 1.63 -8.22 -7.55
CA LEU A 69 1.88 -8.60 -6.17
C LEU A 69 0.84 -9.62 -5.69
N CYS A 70 -0.41 -9.46 -6.10
CA CYS A 70 -1.47 -10.40 -5.77
C CYS A 70 -1.28 -11.76 -6.45
N GLU A 71 -0.67 -11.80 -7.62
CA GLU A 71 -0.34 -13.06 -8.27
C GLU A 71 0.78 -13.79 -7.53
N ILE A 72 1.82 -13.06 -7.13
CA ILE A 72 2.98 -13.66 -6.46
C ILE A 72 2.65 -14.08 -5.03
N LYS A 73 1.89 -13.30 -4.32
CA LYS A 73 1.52 -13.54 -2.91
C LYS A 73 0.06 -13.96 -2.78
N VAL A 74 -0.46 -14.68 -3.77
CA VAL A 74 -1.89 -15.00 -3.86
C VAL A 74 -2.40 -15.70 -2.59
N ASP A 75 -1.65 -16.68 -2.08
CA ASP A 75 -2.10 -17.43 -0.90
C ASP A 75 -2.20 -16.55 0.34
N GLU A 76 -1.22 -15.69 0.54
CA GLU A 76 -1.21 -14.80 1.69
C GLU A 76 -2.34 -13.76 1.60
N ILE A 77 -2.54 -13.18 0.43
CA ILE A 77 -3.55 -12.15 0.23
C ILE A 77 -4.95 -12.73 0.30
N GLU A 78 -5.17 -13.89 -0.32
CA GLU A 78 -6.47 -14.56 -0.28
C GLU A 78 -6.86 -14.98 1.14
N SER A 79 -5.88 -15.27 1.98
CA SER A 79 -6.11 -15.63 3.38
C SER A 79 -6.33 -14.41 4.27
N SER A 80 -6.12 -13.22 3.76
CA SER A 80 -6.29 -11.99 4.53
C SER A 80 -7.76 -11.64 4.69
N ARG A 81 -8.04 -10.77 5.66
CA ARG A 81 -9.42 -10.37 5.97
C ARG A 81 -9.99 -9.51 4.88
N GLY A 82 -11.28 -9.69 4.61
CA GLY A 82 -12.02 -8.87 3.67
C GLY A 82 -12.89 -9.72 2.77
N LYS A 83 -13.88 -9.09 2.16
CA LYS A 83 -14.78 -9.75 1.23
C LYS A 83 -14.33 -9.57 -0.20
N LYS A 84 -13.86 -8.35 -0.51
CA LYS A 84 -13.39 -8.02 -1.84
C LYS A 84 -11.88 -8.17 -1.92
N PHE A 85 -11.38 -8.29 -3.13
CA PHE A 85 -9.97 -8.33 -3.42
C PHE A 85 -9.21 -7.13 -2.82
N GLU A 86 -9.74 -5.93 -2.99
CA GLU A 86 -9.10 -4.72 -2.47
C GLU A 86 -9.01 -4.74 -0.94
N ASP A 87 -10.05 -5.21 -0.28
CA ASP A 87 -10.05 -5.32 1.18
C ASP A 87 -8.99 -6.29 1.66
N LYS A 88 -8.86 -7.43 0.98
CA LYS A 88 -7.86 -8.45 1.32
C LYS A 88 -6.45 -7.92 1.11
N PHE A 89 -6.23 -7.20 0.03
CA PHE A 89 -4.94 -6.61 -0.26
C PHE A 89 -4.54 -5.59 0.81
N VAL A 90 -5.46 -4.71 1.18
CA VAL A 90 -5.21 -3.69 2.21
C VAL A 90 -4.90 -4.35 3.55
N SER A 91 -5.66 -5.38 3.93
CA SER A 91 -5.42 -6.12 5.16
C SER A 91 -4.05 -6.79 5.17
N TRP A 92 -3.67 -7.36 4.03
CA TRP A 92 -2.36 -7.97 3.88
C TRP A 92 -1.24 -6.94 4.02
N LEU A 93 -1.37 -5.81 3.34
CA LEU A 93 -0.37 -4.75 3.40
C LEU A 93 -0.29 -4.16 4.81
N GLN A 94 -1.43 -3.94 5.45
CA GLN A 94 -1.49 -3.44 6.82
C GLN A 94 -0.74 -4.37 7.77
N ALA A 95 -0.90 -5.68 7.60
CA ALA A 95 -0.19 -6.66 8.43
C ALA A 95 1.32 -6.60 8.19
N LYS A 96 1.75 -6.43 6.95
CA LYS A 96 3.18 -6.30 6.62
C LYS A 96 3.79 -5.06 7.25
N LEU A 97 3.08 -3.95 7.23
CA LEU A 97 3.55 -2.72 7.88
C LEU A 97 3.66 -2.93 9.38
N LYS A 98 2.66 -3.56 9.97
CA LYS A 98 2.63 -3.82 11.40
C LYS A 98 3.78 -4.73 11.84
N ASP A 99 4.10 -5.72 11.03
CA ASP A 99 5.23 -6.62 11.29
C ASP A 99 6.58 -5.87 11.32
N ASN A 100 6.63 -4.72 10.70
CA ASN A 100 7.82 -3.86 10.66
C ASN A 100 7.69 -2.67 11.61
N ASN A 101 6.80 -2.75 12.59
CA ASN A 101 6.58 -1.73 13.61
C ASN A 101 5.99 -0.42 13.07
N CYS A 102 5.42 -0.44 11.90
CA CYS A 102 4.72 0.72 11.35
C CYS A 102 3.32 0.79 11.95
N LYS A 103 2.98 1.92 12.53
CA LYS A 103 1.69 2.11 13.20
C LYS A 103 0.67 2.79 12.31
N ALA A 104 1.02 3.07 11.07
CA ALA A 104 0.12 3.73 10.14
C ALA A 104 -1.12 2.89 9.88
N GLN A 105 -2.25 3.54 9.74
CA GLN A 105 -3.50 2.89 9.38
C GLN A 105 -3.77 3.12 7.91
N LEU A 106 -4.13 2.07 7.22
CA LEU A 106 -4.48 2.12 5.80
C LEU A 106 -5.98 1.99 5.64
N LYS A 107 -6.52 2.76 4.71
CA LYS A 107 -7.93 2.74 4.39
C LYS A 107 -8.10 2.99 2.90
N ILE A 108 -9.03 2.32 2.27
CA ILE A 108 -9.28 2.53 0.84
C ILE A 108 -9.85 3.92 0.64
N ALA A 109 -9.15 4.75 -0.14
CA ALA A 109 -9.64 6.07 -0.53
C ALA A 109 -10.31 5.99 -1.90
N MET A 110 -9.74 5.18 -2.82
CA MET A 110 -10.30 5.00 -4.15
C MET A 110 -9.93 3.62 -4.66
N GLU A 111 -10.96 2.82 -4.99
CA GLU A 111 -10.75 1.49 -5.55
C GLU A 111 -10.24 1.56 -6.99
N MET A 112 -9.56 0.51 -7.41
CA MET A 112 -9.11 0.39 -8.81
C MET A 112 -10.30 0.25 -9.74
N ARG A 113 -10.18 0.82 -10.93
CA ARG A 113 -11.21 0.76 -11.95
C ARG A 113 -10.65 0.35 -13.29
#